data_ff3ae157089896a4f5b89efc99612d6e
#
_entry.id   ff3ae157089896a4f5b89efc99612d6e
#
_cell.length_a   1.000
_cell.length_b   1.000
_cell.length_c   1.000
_cell.angle_alpha   90.00
_cell.angle_beta   90.00
_cell.angle_gamma   90.00
#
_symmetry.space_group_name_H-M   'P 1'
#
loop_
_entity.id
_entity.type
_entity.pdbx_description
1 polymer ?
#
loop_
_entity_poly.entity_id
_entity_poly.type
_entity_poly.pdbx_seq_one_letter_code
_entity_poly.pdbx_strand_id
1 'polypeptide(L)'
;MNVSKIYIDLFRENRQVIDSGISPILNGCRDAALEALQKYGLPTTKQEEYLHFNAEELFRTDWGLNLGRLNMPVDYAEAFRCNVPNLSTLLYYLAGDTLVQSESAARVQTAEGVLIGSLNSLAKDYPELVGKYYAKIAKMERSGIAAINTLFAQDGLLVYVPDGVVVEKPVQLVSLLQSKS
;
A
#
# COMPACT_ATOMS: atom_id res chain seq x y z
N MET A 1 -21.25 6.66 -15.90
CA MET A 1 -20.45 7.50 -14.98
C MET A 1 -19.03 6.96 -15.04
N ASN A 2 -18.05 7.79 -15.34
CA ASN A 2 -16.64 7.34 -15.43
C ASN A 2 -16.10 7.07 -14.02
N VAL A 3 -15.76 5.82 -13.75
CA VAL A 3 -15.32 5.37 -12.41
C VAL A 3 -14.00 6.04 -12.02
N SER A 4 -13.07 6.22 -12.95
CA SER A 4 -11.81 6.93 -12.68
C SER A 4 -12.06 8.35 -12.18
N LYS A 5 -13.11 9.02 -12.66
CA LYS A 5 -13.48 10.37 -12.22
C LYS A 5 -13.86 10.41 -10.74
N ILE A 6 -14.52 9.37 -10.22
CA ILE A 6 -14.90 9.29 -8.80
C ILE A 6 -13.64 9.38 -7.93
N TYR A 7 -12.60 8.60 -8.25
CA TYR A 7 -11.35 8.59 -7.49
C TYR A 7 -10.54 9.88 -7.67
N ILE A 8 -10.57 10.47 -8.86
CA ILE A 8 -9.93 11.76 -9.13
C ILE A 8 -10.55 12.88 -8.28
N ASP A 9 -11.88 12.95 -8.26
CA ASP A 9 -12.60 13.97 -7.49
C ASP A 9 -12.40 13.72 -5.99
N LEU A 10 -12.52 12.46 -5.52
CA LEU A 10 -12.27 12.08 -4.12
C LEU A 10 -10.86 12.47 -3.65
N PHE A 11 -9.84 12.22 -4.47
CA PHE A 11 -8.47 12.61 -4.16
C PHE A 11 -8.32 14.13 -4.04
N ARG A 12 -8.86 14.89 -4.99
CA ARG A 12 -8.77 16.35 -5.00
C ARG A 12 -9.44 16.99 -3.78
N GLU A 13 -10.61 16.50 -3.43
CA GLU A 13 -11.38 16.98 -2.28
C GLU A 13 -10.70 16.68 -0.94
N ASN A 14 -9.94 15.57 -0.87
CA ASN A 14 -9.34 15.09 0.37
C ASN A 14 -7.82 15.14 0.38
N ARG A 15 -7.18 15.79 -0.60
CA ARG A 15 -5.72 15.81 -0.76
C ARG A 15 -4.97 16.18 0.53
N GLN A 16 -5.42 17.20 1.23
CA GLN A 16 -4.78 17.65 2.47
C GLN A 16 -4.78 16.58 3.56
N VAL A 17 -5.89 15.84 3.68
CA VAL A 17 -6.01 14.73 4.63
C VAL A 17 -5.12 13.58 4.24
N ILE A 18 -5.10 13.22 2.95
CA ILE A 18 -4.30 12.13 2.40
C ILE A 18 -2.80 12.41 2.56
N ASP A 19 -2.36 13.65 2.32
CA ASP A 19 -0.96 14.06 2.38
C ASP A 19 -0.47 14.27 3.82
N SER A 20 -1.39 14.44 4.78
CA SER A 20 -1.05 14.76 6.17
C SER A 20 -0.28 13.64 6.86
N GLY A 21 0.89 13.97 7.41
CA GLY A 21 1.74 13.02 8.12
C GLY A 21 2.45 12.00 7.24
N ILE A 22 2.34 12.12 5.91
CA ILE A 22 2.96 11.21 4.95
C ILE A 22 4.32 11.73 4.49
N SER A 23 5.23 10.80 4.18
CA SER A 23 6.56 11.10 3.67
C SER A 23 6.51 11.92 2.38
N PRO A 24 7.39 12.92 2.20
CA PRO A 24 7.52 13.66 0.94
C PRO A 24 7.77 12.77 -0.28
N ILE A 25 8.41 11.61 -0.09
CA ILE A 25 8.66 10.64 -1.17
C ILE A 25 7.34 10.07 -1.72
N LEU A 26 6.42 9.67 -0.82
CA LEU A 26 5.12 9.13 -1.23
C LEU A 26 4.25 10.25 -1.84
N ASN A 27 4.19 11.40 -1.19
CA ASN A 27 3.40 12.54 -1.65
C ASN A 27 3.89 13.05 -3.01
N GLY A 28 5.20 13.07 -3.25
CA GLY A 28 5.80 13.53 -4.50
C GLY A 28 5.44 12.70 -5.74
N CYS A 29 4.93 11.47 -5.57
CA CYS A 29 4.49 10.64 -6.68
C CYS A 29 3.01 10.83 -7.05
N ARG A 30 2.20 11.52 -6.21
CA ARG A 30 0.75 11.60 -6.37
C ARG A 30 0.31 12.44 -7.59
N ASP A 31 1.02 13.52 -7.91
CA ASP A 31 0.66 14.34 -9.07
C ASP A 31 0.84 13.57 -10.37
N ALA A 32 1.95 12.82 -10.52
CA ALA A 32 2.15 11.95 -11.67
C ALA A 32 1.10 10.82 -11.74
N ALA A 33 0.70 10.28 -10.59
CA ALA A 33 -0.37 9.28 -10.51
C ALA A 33 -1.74 9.86 -10.90
N LEU A 34 -2.03 11.10 -10.50
CA LEU A 34 -3.25 11.81 -10.87
C LEU A 34 -3.31 12.03 -12.38
N GLU A 35 -2.22 12.52 -12.98
CA GLU A 35 -2.10 12.72 -14.44
C GLU A 35 -2.27 11.39 -15.19
N ALA A 36 -1.63 10.32 -14.72
CA ALA A 36 -1.74 9.00 -15.32
C ALA A 36 -3.18 8.49 -15.27
N LEU A 37 -3.87 8.60 -14.13
CA LEU A 37 -5.27 8.18 -13.99
C LEU A 37 -6.22 9.02 -14.86
N GLN A 38 -5.97 10.32 -15.00
CA GLN A 38 -6.75 11.20 -15.88
C GLN A 38 -6.59 10.83 -17.34
N LYS A 39 -5.36 10.51 -17.75
CA LYS A 39 -5.03 10.24 -19.15
C LYS A 39 -5.44 8.84 -19.60
N TYR A 40 -5.17 7.83 -18.78
CA TYR A 40 -5.32 6.43 -19.17
C TYR A 40 -6.55 5.76 -18.57
N GLY A 41 -7.07 6.26 -17.44
CA GLY A 41 -8.21 5.68 -16.75
C GLY A 41 -7.93 4.31 -16.14
N LEU A 42 -8.99 3.63 -15.70
CA LEU A 42 -8.93 2.23 -15.30
C LEU A 42 -8.80 1.32 -16.51
N PRO A 43 -8.14 0.16 -16.36
CA PRO A 43 -8.07 -0.82 -17.45
C PRO A 43 -9.45 -1.38 -17.78
N THR A 44 -9.62 -1.74 -19.05
CA THR A 44 -10.86 -2.33 -19.54
C THR A 44 -10.61 -3.74 -20.07
N THR A 45 -11.66 -4.52 -20.21
CA THR A 45 -11.60 -5.87 -20.79
C THR A 45 -11.16 -5.92 -22.27
N LYS A 46 -10.92 -4.76 -22.89
CA LYS A 46 -10.34 -4.67 -24.25
C LYS A 46 -8.82 -4.83 -24.23
N GLN A 47 -8.20 -4.70 -23.08
CA GLN A 47 -6.76 -4.90 -22.91
C GLN A 47 -6.50 -6.38 -22.62
N GLU A 48 -5.53 -6.99 -23.30
CA GLU A 48 -5.23 -8.42 -23.21
C GLU A 48 -4.98 -8.87 -21.76
N GLU A 49 -4.26 -8.06 -20.99
CA GLU A 49 -3.93 -8.33 -19.59
C GLU A 49 -5.16 -8.34 -18.66
N TYR A 50 -6.30 -7.76 -19.11
CA TYR A 50 -7.53 -7.59 -18.32
C TYR A 50 -8.77 -8.22 -18.96
N LEU A 51 -8.61 -9.13 -19.92
CA LEU A 51 -9.72 -9.77 -20.64
C LEU A 51 -10.76 -10.41 -19.71
N HIS A 52 -10.32 -10.95 -18.59
CA HIS A 52 -11.16 -11.65 -17.60
C HIS A 52 -11.40 -10.85 -16.32
N PHE A 53 -11.01 -9.57 -16.28
CA PHE A 53 -11.12 -8.74 -15.09
C PHE A 53 -11.74 -7.38 -15.43
N ASN A 54 -12.96 -7.13 -14.91
CA ASN A 54 -13.63 -5.85 -15.08
C ASN A 54 -13.26 -4.90 -13.93
N ALA A 55 -12.19 -4.13 -14.13
CA ALA A 55 -11.72 -3.16 -13.12
C ALA A 55 -12.77 -2.08 -12.82
N GLU A 56 -13.50 -1.59 -13.83
CA GLU A 56 -14.54 -0.57 -13.62
C GLU A 56 -15.67 -1.06 -12.70
N GLU A 57 -16.07 -2.30 -12.82
CA GLU A 57 -17.11 -2.90 -11.96
C GLU A 57 -16.62 -3.01 -10.50
N LEU A 58 -15.40 -3.53 -10.31
CA LEU A 58 -14.80 -3.64 -8.98
C LEU A 58 -14.67 -2.28 -8.30
N PHE A 59 -14.12 -1.30 -9.00
CA PHE A 59 -13.87 0.04 -8.45
C PHE A 59 -15.12 0.93 -8.39
N ARG A 60 -16.25 0.50 -8.92
CA ARG A 60 -17.53 1.19 -8.78
C ARG A 60 -18.15 1.01 -7.39
N THR A 61 -17.84 -0.11 -6.74
CA THR A 61 -18.29 -0.40 -5.38
C THR A 61 -17.54 0.51 -4.40
N ASP A 62 -18.29 1.15 -3.50
CA ASP A 62 -17.68 1.91 -2.40
C ASP A 62 -17.16 0.94 -1.33
N TRP A 63 -15.87 0.74 -1.32
CA TRP A 63 -15.18 -0.11 -0.35
C TRP A 63 -14.84 0.62 0.95
N GLY A 64 -15.17 1.91 1.06
CA GLY A 64 -14.88 2.72 2.24
C GLY A 64 -13.37 2.96 2.44
N LEU A 65 -12.80 3.91 1.70
CA LEU A 65 -11.39 4.29 1.89
C LEU A 65 -11.20 5.04 3.21
N ASN A 66 -10.27 4.57 4.05
CA ASN A 66 -9.95 5.19 5.33
C ASN A 66 -8.98 6.38 5.15
N LEU A 67 -9.43 7.43 4.47
CA LEU A 67 -8.60 8.59 4.11
C LEU A 67 -8.02 9.31 5.34
N GLY A 68 -8.77 9.35 6.44
CA GLY A 68 -8.36 9.99 7.69
C GLY A 68 -7.50 9.11 8.60
N ARG A 69 -7.17 7.89 8.18
CA ARG A 69 -6.40 6.90 8.96
C ARG A 69 -6.96 6.70 10.37
N LEU A 70 -8.27 6.58 10.45
CA LEU A 70 -8.93 6.25 11.70
C LEU A 70 -8.43 4.89 12.19
N ASN A 71 -8.05 4.84 13.47
CA ASN A 71 -7.63 3.58 14.07
C ASN A 71 -8.80 2.60 14.10
N MET A 72 -8.65 1.51 13.36
CA MET A 72 -9.64 0.44 13.33
C MET A 72 -9.24 -0.60 14.38
N PRO A 73 -10.13 -0.94 15.33
CA PRO A 73 -9.84 -2.01 16.29
C PRO A 73 -9.71 -3.33 15.52
N VAL A 74 -8.57 -3.99 15.67
CA VAL A 74 -8.29 -5.28 15.05
C VAL A 74 -8.37 -6.37 16.11
N ASP A 75 -9.18 -7.39 15.89
CA ASP A 75 -9.15 -8.59 16.71
C ASP A 75 -8.00 -9.50 16.25
N TYR A 76 -6.89 -9.36 16.94
CA TYR A 76 -5.70 -10.18 16.66
C TYR A 76 -5.94 -11.68 16.92
N ALA A 77 -6.88 -12.06 17.78
CA ALA A 77 -7.17 -13.44 18.08
C ALA A 77 -7.81 -14.15 16.86
N GLU A 78 -8.65 -13.45 16.10
CA GLU A 78 -9.16 -13.97 14.82
C GLU A 78 -8.06 -14.03 13.75
N ALA A 79 -7.17 -13.04 13.72
CA ALA A 79 -6.04 -13.01 12.81
C ALA A 79 -5.03 -14.13 13.06
N PHE A 80 -4.86 -14.57 14.31
CA PHE A 80 -3.99 -15.70 14.68
C PHE A 80 -4.42 -17.06 14.10
N ARG A 81 -5.66 -17.21 13.65
CA ARG A 81 -6.11 -18.44 12.96
C ARG A 81 -5.34 -18.72 11.66
N CYS A 82 -4.74 -17.69 11.07
CA CYS A 82 -3.93 -17.80 9.86
C CYS A 82 -2.44 -18.01 10.14
N ASN A 83 -2.05 -18.14 11.41
CA ASN A 83 -0.66 -18.38 11.77
C ASN A 83 -0.26 -19.82 11.46
N VAL A 84 0.87 -20.02 10.77
CA VAL A 84 1.40 -21.35 10.52
C VAL A 84 2.07 -21.84 11.80
N PRO A 85 1.54 -22.89 12.44
CA PRO A 85 2.11 -23.42 13.68
C PRO A 85 3.58 -23.81 13.49
N ASN A 86 4.43 -23.44 14.44
CA ASN A 86 5.86 -23.77 14.49
C ASN A 86 6.76 -23.08 13.46
N LEU A 87 6.27 -22.12 12.67
CA LEU A 87 7.14 -21.28 11.87
C LEU A 87 7.52 -20.01 12.68
N SER A 88 8.80 -19.88 13.01
CA SER A 88 9.32 -18.62 13.54
C SER A 88 9.39 -17.60 12.42
N THR A 89 8.37 -16.76 12.27
CA THR A 89 8.29 -15.74 11.23
C THR A 89 8.43 -14.34 11.81
N LEU A 90 8.83 -13.38 10.99
CA LEU A 90 8.65 -11.96 11.26
C LEU A 90 7.22 -11.60 10.83
N LEU A 91 6.31 -11.51 11.79
CA LEU A 91 4.89 -11.36 11.53
C LEU A 91 4.47 -9.89 11.56
N TYR A 92 3.84 -9.44 10.48
CA TYR A 92 3.29 -8.10 10.33
C TYR A 92 1.81 -8.15 9.99
N TYR A 93 1.05 -7.19 10.50
CA TYR A 93 -0.38 -7.03 10.22
C TYR A 93 -0.62 -5.73 9.46
N LEU A 94 -1.40 -5.80 8.40
CA LEU A 94 -1.89 -4.67 7.65
C LEU A 94 -3.40 -4.58 7.83
N ALA A 95 -3.88 -3.58 8.57
CA ALA A 95 -5.30 -3.30 8.75
C ALA A 95 -5.74 -2.27 7.70
N GLY A 96 -6.43 -2.73 6.67
CA GLY A 96 -6.67 -1.90 5.49
C GLY A 96 -5.35 -1.51 4.82
N ASP A 97 -4.98 -0.23 4.91
CA ASP A 97 -3.74 0.35 4.38
C ASP A 97 -2.70 0.69 5.47
N THR A 98 -3.03 0.44 6.73
CA THR A 98 -2.17 0.84 7.86
C THR A 98 -1.41 -0.35 8.42
N LEU A 99 -0.07 -0.25 8.46
CA LEU A 99 0.74 -1.24 9.15
C LEU A 99 0.52 -1.11 10.65
N VAL A 100 0.03 -2.19 11.27
CA VAL A 100 -0.20 -2.24 12.71
C VAL A 100 1.11 -2.52 13.40
N GLN A 101 1.51 -1.59 14.26
CA GLN A 101 2.69 -1.79 15.12
C GLN A 101 2.29 -2.63 16.33
N SER A 102 2.91 -3.79 16.47
CA SER A 102 2.83 -4.63 17.65
C SER A 102 4.24 -4.99 18.11
N GLU A 103 4.38 -5.53 19.31
CA GLU A 103 5.70 -6.00 19.79
C GLU A 103 6.31 -7.07 18.86
N SER A 104 5.46 -7.86 18.21
CA SER A 104 5.86 -8.86 17.21
C SER A 104 6.14 -8.30 15.81
N ALA A 105 5.66 -7.07 15.54
CA ALA A 105 5.82 -6.35 14.28
C ALA A 105 6.76 -5.15 14.41
N ALA A 106 7.78 -5.28 15.26
CA ALA A 106 8.78 -4.24 15.47
C ALA A 106 9.55 -3.98 14.15
N ARG A 107 9.90 -2.71 13.95
CA ARG A 107 10.84 -2.33 12.89
C ARG A 107 12.13 -3.13 13.04
N VAL A 108 12.52 -3.84 11.97
CA VAL A 108 13.80 -4.53 11.89
C VAL A 108 14.80 -3.62 11.18
N GLN A 109 15.94 -3.43 11.80
CA GLN A 109 17.11 -2.78 11.24
C GLN A 109 18.32 -3.56 11.70
N THR A 110 19.01 -4.23 10.77
CA THR A 110 20.22 -5.01 11.09
C THR A 110 21.50 -4.25 10.75
N ALA A 111 22.63 -4.72 11.31
CA ALA A 111 23.95 -4.17 11.00
C ALA A 111 24.31 -4.34 9.52
N GLU A 112 23.79 -5.39 8.88
CA GLU A 112 23.99 -5.68 7.46
C GLU A 112 23.10 -4.82 6.54
N GLY A 113 22.24 -3.95 7.11
CA GLY A 113 21.43 -2.99 6.39
C GLY A 113 20.04 -3.49 5.96
N VAL A 114 19.55 -4.61 6.50
CA VAL A 114 18.16 -5.04 6.28
C VAL A 114 17.21 -4.07 6.98
N LEU A 115 16.18 -3.62 6.26
CA LEU A 115 15.13 -2.75 6.79
C LEU A 115 13.76 -3.40 6.54
N ILE A 116 12.97 -3.59 7.61
CA ILE A 116 11.60 -4.07 7.51
C ILE A 116 10.73 -3.22 8.43
N GLY A 117 9.60 -2.72 7.93
CA GLY A 117 8.68 -1.91 8.73
C GLY A 117 7.74 -1.05 7.90
N SER A 118 7.15 -0.04 8.54
CA SER A 118 6.25 0.90 7.89
C SER A 118 6.93 1.62 6.73
N LEU A 119 6.33 1.54 5.56
CA LEU A 119 6.78 2.24 4.35
C LEU A 119 6.88 3.74 4.60
N ASN A 120 5.85 4.34 5.22
CA ASN A 120 5.82 5.77 5.50
C ASN A 120 6.94 6.18 6.47
N SER A 121 7.16 5.40 7.54
CA SER A 121 8.22 5.68 8.50
C SER A 121 9.60 5.55 7.85
N LEU A 122 9.85 4.43 7.15
CA LEU A 122 11.14 4.20 6.50
C LEU A 122 11.41 5.18 5.36
N ALA A 123 10.37 5.67 4.66
CA ALA A 123 10.52 6.70 3.64
C ALA A 123 10.91 8.08 4.22
N LYS A 124 10.59 8.35 5.49
CA LYS A 124 11.05 9.56 6.19
C LYS A 124 12.50 9.43 6.63
N ASP A 125 12.89 8.25 7.12
CA ASP A 125 14.23 8.00 7.66
C ASP A 125 15.26 7.72 6.56
N TYR A 126 14.84 7.10 5.45
CA TYR A 126 15.69 6.70 4.31
C TYR A 126 15.12 7.19 2.98
N PRO A 127 14.94 8.52 2.80
CA PRO A 127 14.26 9.07 1.62
C PRO A 127 14.95 8.72 0.30
N GLU A 128 16.27 8.70 0.26
CA GLU A 128 17.04 8.38 -0.95
C GLU A 128 16.86 6.91 -1.36
N LEU A 129 16.90 5.99 -0.37
CA LEU A 129 16.70 4.57 -0.63
C LEU A 129 15.28 4.31 -1.15
N VAL A 130 14.27 4.79 -0.44
CA VAL A 130 12.87 4.57 -0.82
C VAL A 130 12.55 5.24 -2.15
N GLY A 131 13.02 6.48 -2.35
CA GLY A 131 12.82 7.25 -3.58
C GLY A 131 13.44 6.60 -4.83
N LYS A 132 14.45 5.74 -4.65
CA LYS A 132 15.05 4.97 -5.74
C LYS A 132 14.10 3.93 -6.31
N TYR A 133 13.21 3.34 -5.49
CA TYR A 133 12.38 2.20 -5.86
C TYR A 133 10.87 2.50 -5.87
N TYR A 134 10.39 3.38 -4.99
CA TYR A 134 8.96 3.67 -4.86
C TYR A 134 8.38 4.24 -6.16
N ALA A 135 7.25 3.68 -6.60
CA ALA A 135 6.53 4.03 -7.83
C ALA A 135 7.38 3.94 -9.13
N LYS A 136 8.48 3.15 -9.14
CA LYS A 136 9.35 3.00 -10.32
C LYS A 136 9.11 1.70 -11.08
N ILE A 137 8.62 0.65 -10.42
CA ILE A 137 8.45 -0.69 -11.00
C ILE A 137 7.06 -0.83 -11.63
N ALA A 138 6.01 -0.59 -10.86
CA ALA A 138 4.64 -0.58 -11.36
C ALA A 138 4.40 0.72 -12.14
N LYS A 139 4.38 0.62 -13.47
CA LYS A 139 4.22 1.79 -14.35
C LYS A 139 2.76 2.24 -14.37
N MET A 140 2.50 3.42 -13.85
CA MET A 140 1.17 4.02 -13.77
C MET A 140 0.57 4.29 -15.17
N GLU A 141 1.41 4.52 -16.17
CA GLU A 141 1.00 4.74 -17.56
C GLU A 141 0.40 3.49 -18.21
N ARG A 142 0.65 2.32 -17.63
CA ARG A 142 0.11 1.04 -18.10
C ARG A 142 -0.99 0.47 -17.23
N SER A 143 -1.16 1.00 -16.02
CA SER A 143 -2.12 0.49 -15.05
C SER A 143 -2.75 1.61 -14.25
N GLY A 144 -4.01 1.94 -14.55
CA GLY A 144 -4.81 2.84 -13.72
C GLY A 144 -5.01 2.34 -12.29
N ILE A 145 -4.89 1.03 -12.06
CA ILE A 145 -4.91 0.43 -10.72
C ILE A 145 -3.67 0.86 -9.94
N ALA A 146 -2.48 0.81 -10.58
CA ALA A 146 -1.25 1.31 -9.95
C ALA A 146 -1.32 2.82 -9.67
N ALA A 147 -1.96 3.58 -10.55
CA ALA A 147 -2.19 5.00 -10.36
C ALA A 147 -3.10 5.28 -9.14
N ILE A 148 -4.24 4.58 -9.02
CA ILE A 148 -5.13 4.68 -7.85
C ILE A 148 -4.38 4.29 -6.57
N ASN A 149 -3.64 3.18 -6.59
CA ASN A 149 -2.86 2.76 -5.44
C ASN A 149 -1.86 3.86 -5.01
N THR A 150 -1.14 4.47 -5.96
CA THR A 150 -0.18 5.53 -5.65
C THR A 150 -0.87 6.80 -5.14
N LEU A 151 -2.06 7.13 -5.65
CA LEU A 151 -2.84 8.29 -5.19
C LEU A 151 -3.25 8.17 -3.72
N PHE A 152 -3.68 6.98 -3.28
CA PHE A 152 -4.27 6.78 -1.96
C PHE A 152 -3.36 6.07 -0.96
N ALA A 153 -2.22 5.50 -1.39
CA ALA A 153 -1.28 4.85 -0.48
C ALA A 153 -0.77 5.82 0.58
N GLN A 154 -0.98 5.48 1.85
CA GLN A 154 -0.53 6.27 2.99
C GLN A 154 0.51 5.52 3.83
N ASP A 155 0.53 4.19 3.74
CA ASP A 155 1.49 3.32 4.39
C ASP A 155 1.56 1.97 3.67
N GLY A 156 2.28 1.02 4.24
CA GLY A 156 2.45 -0.35 3.78
C GLY A 156 3.61 -1.01 4.48
N LEU A 157 3.90 -2.25 4.13
CA LEU A 157 5.12 -2.92 4.57
C LEU A 157 6.25 -2.66 3.57
N LEU A 158 7.36 -2.11 4.03
CA LEU A 158 8.61 -2.07 3.29
C LEU A 158 9.53 -3.18 3.78
N VAL A 159 10.06 -3.97 2.84
CA VAL A 159 11.11 -4.94 3.07
C VAL A 159 12.27 -4.60 2.12
N TYR A 160 13.39 -4.23 2.69
CA TYR A 160 14.62 -3.99 1.95
C TYR A 160 15.72 -4.93 2.45
N VAL A 161 16.31 -5.65 1.53
CA VAL A 161 17.44 -6.57 1.78
C VAL A 161 18.55 -6.18 0.85
N PRO A 162 19.72 -5.79 1.37
CA PRO A 162 20.89 -5.48 0.54
C PRO A 162 21.37 -6.69 -0.26
N ASP A 163 22.10 -6.44 -1.34
CA ASP A 163 22.70 -7.48 -2.16
C ASP A 163 23.63 -8.38 -1.33
N GLY A 164 23.48 -9.69 -1.49
CA GLY A 164 24.29 -10.70 -0.79
C GLY A 164 23.87 -10.97 0.66
N VAL A 165 22.87 -10.27 1.19
CA VAL A 165 22.35 -10.50 2.55
C VAL A 165 21.18 -11.47 2.52
N VAL A 166 21.12 -12.37 3.50
CA VAL A 166 20.04 -13.36 3.66
C VAL A 166 19.26 -13.05 4.93
N VAL A 167 17.94 -12.94 4.81
CA VAL A 167 17.04 -12.87 5.97
C VAL A 167 16.63 -14.29 6.35
N GLU A 168 17.11 -14.77 7.50
CA GLU A 168 16.90 -16.16 7.92
C GLU A 168 15.43 -16.47 8.22
N LYS A 169 14.72 -15.50 8.84
CA LYS A 169 13.32 -15.68 9.20
C LYS A 169 12.40 -15.23 8.06
N PRO A 170 11.43 -16.05 7.64
CA PRO A 170 10.42 -15.62 6.67
C PRO A 170 9.67 -14.39 7.16
N VAL A 171 9.37 -13.46 6.26
CA VAL A 171 8.49 -12.33 6.52
C VAL A 171 7.06 -12.72 6.17
N GLN A 172 6.17 -12.69 7.14
CA GLN A 172 4.75 -12.98 6.96
C GLN A 172 3.94 -11.70 7.12
N LEU A 173 3.20 -11.34 6.07
CA LEU A 173 2.25 -10.22 6.10
C LEU A 173 0.83 -10.78 6.12
N VAL A 174 0.05 -10.43 7.13
CA VAL A 174 -1.37 -10.76 7.25
C VAL A 174 -2.17 -9.50 6.98
N SER A 175 -2.93 -9.49 5.89
CA SER A 175 -3.82 -8.39 5.54
C SER A 175 -5.20 -8.62 6.14
N LEU A 176 -5.68 -7.68 6.93
CA LEU A 176 -6.97 -7.71 7.59
C LEU A 176 -7.87 -6.66 6.93
N LEU A 177 -8.92 -7.14 6.28
CA LEU A 177 -9.95 -6.31 5.69
C LEU A 177 -11.19 -6.35 6.60
N GLN A 178 -11.58 -5.20 7.11
CA GLN A 178 -12.83 -5.06 7.85
C GLN A 178 -13.84 -4.32 6.99
N SER A 179 -14.98 -4.94 6.77
CA SER A 179 -16.17 -4.31 6.19
C SER A 179 -17.17 -4.08 7.31
N LYS A 180 -17.72 -2.88 7.42
CA LYS A 180 -18.94 -2.69 8.19
C LYS A 180 -20.09 -3.30 7.37
N SER A 181 -20.57 -4.47 7.80
CA SER A 181 -21.83 -5.04 7.34
C SER A 181 -23.01 -4.18 7.82
#